data_7c50e460254a28d8a39f5168e8e787c1
#
_entry.id   7c50e460254a28d8a39f5168e8e787c1
#
_cell.length_a   1.000
_cell.length_b   1.000
_cell.length_c   1.000
_cell.angle_alpha   90.00
_cell.angle_beta   90.00
_cell.angle_gamma   90.00
#
_symmetry.space_group_name_H-M   'P 1'
#
loop_
_entity.id
_entity.type
_entity.pdbx_description
1 polymer ?
#
loop_
_entity_poly.entity_id
_entity_poly.type
_entity_poly.pdbx_seq_one_letter_code
_entity_poly.pdbx_strand_id
1 'polypeptide(L)'
;MIFAAGLGTRLKPLTDTMPKALVSVGGEPLLKRVIHNLSVAGVDRIVVNVHHFAQQIIDYLKENDNFGLDIRISDESAGLLETGGGIKHAAPLFAPDAPILIHNVDILSNVDLRRFYQRAGGLLKTDGLANVTADAPDALVGAAADVPDALLLVSQRKTQRYLLFDDTMRLVGWTNIATGEVKSPYPDLDPKACRMYAFAGIHALSPRMIPLMNQFPDRFSIIDFYLQTCATHRIEGFAKDDLQLMDIGKLDTLAQAEEFLLKVKSPSQPSPSGRA
;
A
#
# COMPACT_ATOMS: atom_id res chain seq x y z
N MET A 1 -3.24 6.51 3.35
CA MET A 1 -2.29 7.41 2.67
C MET A 1 -1.99 6.89 1.27
N ILE A 2 -1.91 7.78 0.28
CA ILE A 2 -1.50 7.44 -1.10
C ILE A 2 -0.12 8.04 -1.34
N PHE A 3 0.86 7.23 -1.75
CA PHE A 3 2.16 7.71 -2.19
C PHE A 3 2.11 8.18 -3.64
N ALA A 4 2.10 9.51 -3.84
CA ALA A 4 2.05 10.17 -5.15
C ALA A 4 3.27 11.09 -5.45
N ALA A 5 4.23 11.20 -4.52
CA ALA A 5 5.42 12.05 -4.63
C ALA A 5 6.51 11.52 -5.60
N GLY A 6 6.31 10.36 -6.20
CA GLY A 6 7.31 9.72 -7.06
C GLY A 6 7.59 10.49 -8.36
N LEU A 7 8.88 10.60 -8.73
CA LEU A 7 9.32 11.33 -9.94
C LEU A 7 8.89 10.70 -11.27
N GLY A 8 8.54 9.42 -11.29
CA GLY A 8 8.08 8.73 -12.50
C GLY A 8 9.09 8.63 -13.64
N THR A 9 10.39 8.73 -13.38
CA THR A 9 11.46 8.85 -14.39
C THR A 9 11.46 7.76 -15.46
N ARG A 10 10.95 6.56 -15.15
CA ARG A 10 10.86 5.42 -16.08
C ARG A 10 9.63 5.49 -17.01
N LEU A 11 8.73 6.45 -16.79
CA LEU A 11 7.54 6.71 -17.64
C LEU A 11 7.75 7.90 -18.60
N LYS A 12 8.96 8.44 -18.68
CA LYS A 12 9.29 9.47 -19.67
C LYS A 12 9.02 8.97 -21.10
N PRO A 13 8.52 9.82 -22.00
CA PRO A 13 8.34 11.28 -21.86
C PRO A 13 7.03 11.73 -21.17
N LEU A 14 6.10 10.83 -20.83
CA LEU A 14 4.80 11.20 -20.23
C LEU A 14 4.96 12.03 -18.95
N THR A 15 5.93 11.66 -18.12
CA THR A 15 6.19 12.32 -16.84
C THR A 15 7.15 13.52 -16.95
N ASP A 16 7.44 14.00 -18.15
CA ASP A 16 8.15 15.26 -18.34
C ASP A 16 7.23 16.48 -18.12
N THR A 17 5.92 16.31 -18.25
CA THR A 17 4.93 17.40 -18.18
C THR A 17 3.83 17.16 -17.15
N MET A 18 3.73 15.95 -16.57
CA MET A 18 2.72 15.63 -15.56
C MET A 18 3.26 14.68 -14.49
N PRO A 19 2.69 14.68 -13.26
CA PRO A 19 3.08 13.73 -12.24
C PRO A 19 2.61 12.32 -12.62
N LYS A 20 3.37 11.29 -12.22
CA LYS A 20 3.01 9.88 -12.42
C LYS A 20 1.58 9.56 -11.95
N ALA A 21 1.16 10.17 -10.86
CA ALA A 21 -0.17 9.97 -10.27
C ALA A 21 -1.32 10.34 -11.23
N LEU A 22 -1.10 11.24 -12.18
CA LEU A 22 -2.09 11.66 -13.17
C LEU A 22 -1.97 10.94 -14.52
N VAL A 23 -1.00 10.03 -14.68
CA VAL A 23 -0.94 9.17 -15.87
C VAL A 23 -2.20 8.32 -15.94
N SER A 24 -2.87 8.33 -17.12
CA SER A 24 -4.11 7.59 -17.33
C SER A 24 -3.86 6.15 -17.74
N VAL A 25 -4.69 5.26 -17.20
CA VAL A 25 -4.78 3.84 -17.56
C VAL A 25 -6.26 3.51 -17.77
N GLY A 26 -6.60 3.01 -18.96
CA GLY A 26 -8.01 2.75 -19.28
C GLY A 26 -8.90 3.99 -19.14
N GLY A 27 -8.39 5.15 -19.55
CA GLY A 27 -9.12 6.42 -19.53
C GLY A 27 -9.20 7.12 -18.16
N GLU A 28 -8.61 6.55 -17.09
CA GLU A 28 -8.64 7.17 -15.76
C GLU A 28 -7.24 7.34 -15.16
N PRO A 29 -6.95 8.50 -14.52
CA PRO A 29 -5.70 8.70 -13.78
C PRO A 29 -5.50 7.65 -12.68
N LEU A 30 -4.24 7.22 -12.47
CA LEU A 30 -3.87 6.28 -11.42
C LEU A 30 -4.36 6.74 -10.05
N LEU A 31 -4.22 8.02 -9.73
CA LEU A 31 -4.66 8.61 -8.46
C LEU A 31 -6.18 8.42 -8.26
N LYS A 32 -7.00 8.69 -9.29
CA LYS A 32 -8.46 8.51 -9.21
C LYS A 32 -8.83 7.06 -8.92
N ARG A 33 -8.15 6.09 -9.56
CA ARG A 33 -8.38 4.66 -9.30
C ARG A 33 -8.11 4.28 -7.86
N VAL A 34 -6.97 4.72 -7.33
CA VAL A 34 -6.62 4.39 -5.94
C VAL A 34 -7.59 5.04 -4.97
N ILE A 35 -7.98 6.30 -5.19
CA ILE A 35 -8.99 6.99 -4.38
C ILE A 35 -10.32 6.23 -4.43
N HIS A 36 -10.78 5.84 -5.62
CA HIS A 36 -12.03 5.09 -5.80
C HIS A 36 -11.98 3.74 -5.04
N ASN A 37 -10.89 2.97 -5.19
CA ASN A 37 -10.74 1.68 -4.52
C ASN A 37 -10.73 1.82 -2.99
N LEU A 38 -10.08 2.86 -2.46
CA LEU A 38 -10.08 3.17 -1.03
C LEU A 38 -11.48 3.59 -0.55
N SER A 39 -12.19 4.41 -1.31
CA SER A 39 -13.56 4.82 -0.99
C SER A 39 -14.52 3.62 -0.96
N VAL A 40 -14.46 2.74 -1.97
CA VAL A 40 -15.25 1.49 -2.00
C VAL A 40 -14.90 0.58 -0.82
N ALA A 41 -13.64 0.55 -0.39
CA ALA A 41 -13.23 -0.17 0.81
C ALA A 41 -13.78 0.44 2.11
N GLY A 42 -14.35 1.65 2.09
CA GLY A 42 -14.94 2.35 3.24
C GLY A 42 -13.99 3.35 3.90
N VAL A 43 -12.91 3.75 3.23
CA VAL A 43 -12.00 4.81 3.70
C VAL A 43 -12.63 6.17 3.40
N ASP A 44 -12.77 7.02 4.41
CA ASP A 44 -13.37 8.37 4.32
C ASP A 44 -12.34 9.51 4.42
N ARG A 45 -11.14 9.24 4.95
CA ARG A 45 -10.03 10.19 5.02
C ARG A 45 -8.80 9.66 4.28
N ILE A 46 -8.25 10.46 3.38
CA ILE A 46 -7.08 10.12 2.58
C ILE A 46 -6.03 11.21 2.73
N VAL A 47 -4.77 10.83 2.99
CA VAL A 47 -3.62 11.72 2.91
C VAL A 47 -2.88 11.38 1.61
N VAL A 48 -2.64 12.39 0.76
CA VAL A 48 -1.88 12.26 -0.49
C VAL A 48 -0.58 13.03 -0.34
N ASN A 49 0.57 12.36 -0.43
CA ASN A 49 1.83 13.09 -0.49
C ASN A 49 2.12 13.54 -1.91
N VAL A 50 2.68 14.74 -2.04
CA VAL A 50 3.00 15.37 -3.31
C VAL A 50 4.42 15.94 -3.29
N HIS A 51 5.10 15.95 -4.44
CA HIS A 51 6.42 16.53 -4.61
C HIS A 51 6.55 17.13 -6.01
N HIS A 52 6.98 16.35 -7.00
CA HIS A 52 7.13 16.80 -8.39
C HIS A 52 5.76 17.05 -9.03
N PHE A 53 5.57 18.22 -9.63
CA PHE A 53 4.26 18.68 -10.13
C PHE A 53 3.14 18.67 -9.07
N ALA A 54 3.48 19.01 -7.81
CA ALA A 54 2.54 19.00 -6.69
C ALA A 54 1.25 19.78 -7.01
N GLN A 55 1.37 20.96 -7.63
CA GLN A 55 0.21 21.80 -7.95
C GLN A 55 -0.78 21.11 -8.89
N GLN A 56 -0.31 20.33 -9.88
CA GLN A 56 -1.21 19.61 -10.78
C GLN A 56 -2.06 18.56 -10.04
N ILE A 57 -1.47 17.87 -9.06
CA ILE A 57 -2.22 16.92 -8.23
C ILE A 57 -3.25 17.66 -7.38
N ILE A 58 -2.86 18.78 -6.75
CA ILE A 58 -3.74 19.60 -5.91
C ILE A 58 -4.91 20.15 -6.73
N ASP A 59 -4.64 20.70 -7.91
CA ASP A 59 -5.67 21.25 -8.80
C ASP A 59 -6.61 20.14 -9.27
N TYR A 60 -6.09 18.99 -9.69
CA TYR A 60 -6.90 17.84 -10.08
C TYR A 60 -7.85 17.37 -8.97
N LEU A 61 -7.39 17.31 -7.72
CA LEU A 61 -8.24 16.94 -6.58
C LEU A 61 -9.34 17.98 -6.34
N LYS A 62 -9.01 19.27 -6.39
CA LYS A 62 -9.97 20.37 -6.24
C LYS A 62 -11.01 20.40 -7.36
N GLU A 63 -10.60 20.23 -8.62
CA GLU A 63 -11.49 20.19 -9.78
C GLU A 63 -12.49 19.03 -9.72
N ASN A 64 -12.14 17.96 -8.98
CA ASN A 64 -13.03 16.82 -8.75
C ASN A 64 -13.69 16.84 -7.36
N ASP A 65 -13.78 18.01 -6.70
CA ASP A 65 -14.37 18.18 -5.36
C ASP A 65 -13.88 17.13 -4.34
N ASN A 66 -12.58 16.83 -4.39
CA ASN A 66 -11.92 15.77 -3.59
C ASN A 66 -12.67 14.43 -3.60
N PHE A 67 -13.46 14.17 -4.64
CA PHE A 67 -14.32 12.97 -4.76
C PHE A 67 -15.32 12.81 -3.60
N GLY A 68 -15.69 13.90 -2.93
CA GLY A 68 -16.56 13.90 -1.75
C GLY A 68 -15.91 13.35 -0.47
N LEU A 69 -14.57 13.28 -0.40
CA LEU A 69 -13.79 12.70 0.70
C LEU A 69 -12.97 13.76 1.45
N ASP A 70 -12.59 13.48 2.71
CA ASP A 70 -11.61 14.28 3.46
C ASP A 70 -10.20 13.97 2.92
N ILE A 71 -9.80 14.67 1.83
CA ILE A 71 -8.45 14.53 1.26
C ILE A 71 -7.54 15.62 1.78
N ARG A 72 -6.41 15.23 2.37
CA ARG A 72 -5.38 16.10 2.94
C ARG A 72 -4.09 15.94 2.15
N ILE A 73 -3.38 17.05 1.94
CA ILE A 73 -2.11 17.08 1.21
C ILE A 73 -0.95 17.08 2.20
N SER A 74 -0.02 16.15 2.00
CA SER A 74 1.30 16.14 2.63
C SER A 74 2.32 16.64 1.60
N ASP A 75 2.72 17.89 1.72
CA ASP A 75 3.58 18.55 0.73
C ASP A 75 5.06 18.29 1.03
N GLU A 76 5.73 17.56 0.13
CA GLU A 76 7.15 17.26 0.16
C GLU A 76 7.94 18.10 -0.87
N SER A 77 7.40 19.22 -1.37
CA SER A 77 8.03 20.05 -2.42
C SER A 77 9.40 20.57 -2.02
N ALA A 78 9.68 20.75 -0.72
CA ALA A 78 10.99 21.14 -0.20
C ALA A 78 12.08 20.08 -0.37
N GLY A 79 11.71 18.80 -0.51
CA GLY A 79 12.63 17.69 -0.70
C GLY A 79 11.94 16.33 -0.57
N LEU A 80 12.31 15.40 -1.44
CA LEU A 80 11.77 14.05 -1.43
C LEU A 80 12.24 13.29 -0.18
N LEU A 81 11.30 12.83 0.65
CA LEU A 81 11.57 12.24 1.96
C LEU A 81 11.70 10.71 1.94
N GLU A 82 11.50 10.07 0.78
CA GLU A 82 11.34 8.62 0.65
C GLU A 82 10.10 8.09 1.40
N THR A 83 9.93 6.77 1.47
CA THR A 83 8.67 6.20 1.94
C THR A 83 8.47 6.30 3.45
N GLY A 84 9.52 6.11 4.24
CA GLY A 84 9.44 6.24 5.70
C GLY A 84 9.34 7.70 6.15
N GLY A 85 10.19 8.56 5.58
CA GLY A 85 10.17 10.00 5.87
C GLY A 85 8.85 10.65 5.44
N GLY A 86 8.27 10.24 4.31
CA GLY A 86 6.95 10.70 3.86
C GLY A 86 5.83 10.34 4.84
N ILE A 87 5.85 9.15 5.44
CA ILE A 87 4.89 8.78 6.51
C ILE A 87 5.12 9.63 7.76
N LYS A 88 6.38 9.78 8.20
CA LYS A 88 6.75 10.62 9.34
C LYS A 88 6.26 12.05 9.15
N HIS A 89 6.47 12.64 7.97
CA HIS A 89 6.04 14.00 7.64
C HIS A 89 4.51 14.14 7.63
N ALA A 90 3.81 13.15 7.12
CA ALA A 90 2.35 13.12 7.04
C ALA A 90 1.67 12.82 8.40
N ALA A 91 2.42 12.42 9.43
CA ALA A 91 1.88 11.96 10.72
C ALA A 91 0.82 12.90 11.35
N PRO A 92 0.97 14.24 11.33
CA PRO A 92 -0.04 15.16 11.90
C PRO A 92 -1.39 15.13 11.17
N LEU A 93 -1.45 14.55 9.96
CA LEU A 93 -2.66 14.50 9.13
C LEU A 93 -3.45 13.20 9.31
N PHE A 94 -2.89 12.18 9.97
CA PHE A 94 -3.55 10.92 10.21
C PHE A 94 -4.57 10.97 11.36
N ALA A 95 -5.49 10.02 11.37
CA ALA A 95 -6.32 9.77 12.53
C ALA A 95 -5.46 9.12 13.63
N PRO A 96 -5.53 9.59 14.91
CA PRO A 96 -4.62 9.11 15.94
C PRO A 96 -4.86 7.66 16.36
N ASP A 97 -6.11 7.19 16.24
CA ASP A 97 -6.56 5.93 16.84
C ASP A 97 -6.88 4.83 15.81
N ALA A 98 -6.54 5.04 14.55
CA ALA A 98 -6.82 4.08 13.49
C ALA A 98 -5.54 3.68 12.74
N PRO A 99 -5.40 2.41 12.32
CA PRO A 99 -4.30 2.01 11.45
C PRO A 99 -4.27 2.84 10.17
N ILE A 100 -3.07 3.08 9.66
CA ILE A 100 -2.86 3.86 8.43
C ILE A 100 -2.68 2.86 7.30
N LEU A 101 -3.67 2.77 6.40
CA LEU A 101 -3.53 2.03 5.15
C LEU A 101 -2.73 2.87 4.15
N ILE A 102 -1.64 2.34 3.65
CA ILE A 102 -0.71 3.02 2.75
C ILE A 102 -0.69 2.28 1.42
N HIS A 103 -0.82 3.03 0.33
CA HIS A 103 -0.93 2.50 -1.02
C HIS A 103 -0.08 3.32 -1.99
N ASN A 104 0.83 2.67 -2.71
CA ASN A 104 1.53 3.33 -3.80
C ASN A 104 0.57 3.60 -4.96
N VAL A 105 0.59 4.81 -5.51
CA VAL A 105 -0.35 5.25 -6.56
C VAL A 105 -0.26 4.43 -7.84
N ASP A 106 0.88 3.78 -8.08
CA ASP A 106 1.20 3.04 -9.30
C ASP A 106 0.92 1.53 -9.22
N ILE A 107 0.32 1.06 -8.14
CA ILE A 107 0.00 -0.35 -7.96
C ILE A 107 -1.46 -0.61 -8.34
N LEU A 108 -1.66 -1.51 -9.29
CA LEU A 108 -2.96 -2.11 -9.59
C LEU A 108 -2.99 -3.52 -9.00
N SER A 109 -4.08 -3.90 -8.31
CA SER A 109 -4.20 -5.23 -7.73
C SER A 109 -5.66 -5.64 -7.52
N ASN A 110 -5.87 -6.97 -7.32
CA ASN A 110 -7.15 -7.55 -6.91
C ASN A 110 -7.25 -7.75 -5.39
N VAL A 111 -6.40 -7.09 -4.59
CA VAL A 111 -6.50 -7.20 -3.14
C VAL A 111 -7.80 -6.58 -2.63
N ASP A 112 -8.48 -7.30 -1.75
CA ASP A 112 -9.59 -6.74 -0.98
C ASP A 112 -9.01 -5.82 0.12
N LEU A 113 -9.01 -4.51 -0.15
CA LEU A 113 -8.46 -3.49 0.74
C LEU A 113 -9.23 -3.41 2.06
N ARG A 114 -10.56 -3.68 2.05
CA ARG A 114 -11.38 -3.72 3.26
C ARG A 114 -10.91 -4.84 4.18
N ARG A 115 -10.82 -6.07 3.66
CA ARG A 115 -10.36 -7.23 4.42
C ARG A 115 -8.91 -7.08 4.88
N PHE A 116 -8.05 -6.54 4.03
CA PHE A 116 -6.65 -6.24 4.38
C PHE A 116 -6.56 -5.25 5.55
N TYR A 117 -7.34 -4.17 5.52
CA TYR A 117 -7.37 -3.16 6.56
C TYR A 117 -7.94 -3.72 7.88
N GLN A 118 -9.00 -4.52 7.81
CA GLN A 118 -9.58 -5.20 8.99
C GLN A 118 -8.57 -6.15 9.64
N ARG A 119 -7.78 -6.89 8.86
CA ARG A 119 -6.70 -7.76 9.39
C ARG A 119 -5.61 -6.96 10.10
N ALA A 120 -5.40 -5.71 9.73
CA ALA A 120 -4.51 -4.77 10.42
C ALA A 120 -5.15 -4.08 11.64
N GLY A 121 -6.33 -4.52 12.07
CA GLY A 121 -7.07 -3.94 13.21
C GLY A 121 -7.89 -2.70 12.89
N GLY A 122 -8.05 -2.37 11.60
CA GLY A 122 -8.87 -1.24 11.18
C GLY A 122 -10.36 -1.52 11.29
N LEU A 123 -11.10 -0.56 11.82
CA LEU A 123 -12.56 -0.56 11.83
C LEU A 123 -13.04 0.40 10.74
N LEU A 124 -13.87 -0.10 9.82
CA LEU A 124 -14.50 0.71 8.79
C LEU A 124 -15.94 0.99 9.19
N LYS A 125 -16.42 2.20 8.90
CA LYS A 125 -17.84 2.52 9.09
C LYS A 125 -18.66 1.60 8.21
N THR A 126 -19.53 0.81 8.79
CA THR A 126 -20.54 0.05 8.06
C THR A 126 -21.68 1.01 7.77
N ASP A 127 -21.79 1.49 6.54
CA ASP A 127 -23.04 2.10 6.09
C ASP A 127 -24.10 1.02 6.19
N GLY A 128 -25.09 1.19 7.06
CA GLY A 128 -26.34 0.46 7.32
C GLY A 128 -26.82 -0.70 6.45
N LEU A 129 -25.98 -1.32 5.65
CA LEU A 129 -26.22 -2.55 4.91
C LEU A 129 -25.83 -3.75 5.77
N ALA A 130 -26.72 -4.06 6.72
CA ALA A 130 -26.80 -5.36 7.35
C ALA A 130 -27.15 -6.39 6.26
N ASN A 131 -26.17 -6.94 5.59
CA ASN A 131 -26.21 -8.22 4.89
C ASN A 131 -24.80 -8.64 4.52
N VAL A 132 -23.93 -8.86 5.52
CA VAL A 132 -22.83 -9.80 5.38
C VAL A 132 -23.45 -11.15 5.69
N THR A 133 -23.76 -11.91 4.63
CA THR A 133 -24.13 -13.30 4.73
C THR A 133 -23.07 -14.03 5.56
N ALA A 134 -23.53 -14.72 6.61
CA ALA A 134 -22.75 -15.47 7.58
C ALA A 134 -22.12 -16.76 7.00
N ASP A 135 -21.69 -16.75 5.75
CA ASP A 135 -21.11 -17.91 5.05
C ASP A 135 -19.63 -17.71 4.69
N ALA A 136 -18.85 -17.11 5.57
CA ALA A 136 -17.40 -17.26 5.51
C ALA A 136 -16.91 -17.82 6.84
N PRO A 137 -16.34 -19.05 6.87
CA PRO A 137 -15.73 -19.60 8.06
C PRO A 137 -14.35 -18.98 8.24
N ASP A 138 -14.29 -17.73 8.69
CA ASP A 138 -13.12 -17.13 9.31
C ASP A 138 -13.55 -15.82 9.99
N ALA A 139 -14.08 -15.96 11.18
CA ALA A 139 -14.29 -14.86 12.12
C ALA A 139 -12.92 -14.33 12.57
N LEU A 140 -12.27 -13.52 11.73
CA LEU A 140 -11.04 -12.80 12.05
C LEU A 140 -11.37 -11.41 12.65
N VAL A 141 -12.21 -11.39 13.66
CA VAL A 141 -12.13 -10.40 14.72
C VAL A 141 -11.24 -11.03 15.79
N GLY A 142 -9.94 -11.11 15.52
CA GLY A 142 -8.96 -11.54 16.49
C GLY A 142 -9.01 -10.60 17.69
N ALA A 143 -8.89 -11.16 18.89
CA ALA A 143 -8.70 -10.38 20.11
C ALA A 143 -7.57 -9.37 19.88
N ALA A 144 -7.59 -8.21 20.55
CA ALA A 144 -6.60 -7.12 20.37
C ALA A 144 -5.13 -7.59 20.43
N ALA A 145 -4.87 -8.77 20.99
CA ALA A 145 -3.56 -9.42 21.05
C ALA A 145 -3.07 -10.01 19.70
N ASP A 146 -3.96 -10.17 18.70
CA ASP A 146 -3.62 -10.79 17.41
C ASP A 146 -3.41 -9.78 16.25
N VAL A 147 -3.52 -8.48 16.54
CA VAL A 147 -3.33 -7.43 15.53
C VAL A 147 -1.84 -7.09 15.38
N PRO A 148 -1.26 -7.14 14.16
CA PRO A 148 0.14 -6.79 13.95
C PRO A 148 0.40 -5.29 14.10
N ASP A 149 1.66 -4.92 14.40
CA ASP A 149 2.12 -3.53 14.38
C ASP A 149 2.21 -2.96 12.96
N ALA A 150 2.52 -3.83 12.00
CA ALA A 150 2.41 -3.54 10.57
C ALA A 150 2.05 -4.81 9.79
N LEU A 151 1.22 -4.63 8.76
CA LEU A 151 0.83 -5.69 7.82
C LEU A 151 1.28 -5.30 6.42
N LEU A 152 2.07 -6.15 5.77
CA LEU A 152 2.68 -5.90 4.47
C LEU A 152 2.04 -6.81 3.43
N LEU A 153 1.40 -6.24 2.39
CA LEU A 153 0.99 -7.05 1.24
C LEU A 153 2.24 -7.52 0.50
N VAL A 154 2.34 -8.83 0.30
CA VAL A 154 3.49 -9.46 -0.34
C VAL A 154 3.06 -10.42 -1.44
N SER A 155 3.94 -10.66 -2.42
CA SER A 155 3.67 -11.51 -3.57
C SER A 155 4.86 -12.40 -3.91
N GLN A 156 4.60 -13.51 -4.61
CA GLN A 156 5.65 -14.42 -5.12
C GLN A 156 6.25 -13.96 -6.46
N ARG A 157 6.03 -12.69 -6.87
CA ARG A 157 6.60 -12.17 -8.11
C ARG A 157 8.12 -12.25 -8.12
N LYS A 158 8.72 -12.53 -9.26
CA LYS A 158 10.18 -12.51 -9.44
C LYS A 158 10.71 -11.08 -9.33
N THR A 159 11.70 -10.90 -8.47
CA THR A 159 12.43 -9.65 -8.24
C THR A 159 13.86 -9.96 -7.81
N GLN A 160 14.70 -8.94 -7.65
CA GLN A 160 16.00 -9.08 -7.04
C GLN A 160 15.99 -8.84 -5.52
N ARG A 161 14.95 -8.19 -5.00
CA ARG A 161 14.83 -7.76 -3.60
C ARG A 161 13.64 -8.44 -2.96
N TYR A 162 13.90 -9.19 -1.90
CA TYR A 162 12.87 -9.91 -1.16
C TYR A 162 12.89 -9.54 0.32
N LEU A 163 11.70 -9.48 0.91
CA LEU A 163 11.51 -9.55 2.34
C LEU A 163 11.61 -11.02 2.77
N LEU A 164 12.22 -11.26 3.91
CA LEU A 164 12.38 -12.58 4.51
C LEU A 164 11.41 -12.73 5.68
N PHE A 165 10.65 -13.79 5.65
CA PHE A 165 9.68 -14.11 6.68
C PHE A 165 9.96 -15.49 7.28
N ASP A 166 9.65 -15.64 8.56
CA ASP A 166 9.62 -16.95 9.22
C ASP A 166 8.37 -17.77 8.81
N ASP A 167 8.23 -18.95 9.40
CA ASP A 167 7.10 -19.85 9.12
C ASP A 167 5.74 -19.28 9.54
N THR A 168 5.72 -18.33 10.46
CA THR A 168 4.51 -17.63 10.93
C THR A 168 4.22 -16.35 10.16
N MET A 169 4.98 -16.08 9.09
CA MET A 169 4.91 -14.86 8.28
C MET A 169 5.33 -13.58 9.04
N ARG A 170 6.12 -13.67 10.08
CA ARG A 170 6.76 -12.51 10.72
C ARG A 170 7.99 -12.09 9.92
N LEU A 171 8.14 -10.79 9.71
CA LEU A 171 9.31 -10.22 9.05
C LEU A 171 10.56 -10.46 9.90
N VAL A 172 11.58 -11.07 9.31
CA VAL A 172 12.88 -11.36 9.96
C VAL A 172 14.07 -10.78 9.22
N GLY A 173 13.90 -10.31 7.99
CA GLY A 173 14.99 -9.75 7.22
C GLY A 173 14.60 -9.32 5.80
N TRP A 174 15.63 -8.99 5.04
CA TRP A 174 15.56 -8.62 3.63
C TRP A 174 16.82 -9.13 2.92
N THR A 175 16.69 -9.46 1.64
CA THR A 175 17.83 -9.85 0.81
C THR A 175 17.74 -9.26 -0.60
N ASN A 176 18.92 -9.01 -1.18
CA ASN A 176 19.07 -8.75 -2.61
C ASN A 176 19.83 -9.93 -3.23
N ILE A 177 19.13 -10.77 -3.97
CA ILE A 177 19.68 -11.99 -4.57
C ILE A 177 20.72 -11.71 -5.67
N ALA A 178 20.74 -10.51 -6.26
CA ALA A 178 21.74 -10.14 -7.27
C ALA A 178 23.09 -9.75 -6.67
N THR A 179 23.08 -9.16 -5.46
CA THR A 179 24.32 -8.73 -4.77
C THR A 179 24.73 -9.67 -3.63
N GLY A 180 23.83 -10.56 -3.19
CA GLY A 180 24.03 -11.39 -2.00
C GLY A 180 23.87 -10.62 -0.68
N GLU A 181 23.48 -9.34 -0.72
CA GLU A 181 23.27 -8.53 0.49
C GLU A 181 22.11 -9.06 1.31
N VAL A 182 22.29 -9.17 2.63
CA VAL A 182 21.27 -9.52 3.60
C VAL A 182 21.23 -8.47 4.69
N LYS A 183 20.02 -8.02 5.05
CA LYS A 183 19.78 -7.12 6.19
C LYS A 183 18.84 -7.81 7.16
N SER A 184 19.22 -7.93 8.41
CA SER A 184 18.41 -8.53 9.46
C SER A 184 18.86 -8.06 10.83
N PRO A 185 17.95 -7.89 11.81
CA PRO A 185 18.34 -7.72 13.21
C PRO A 185 18.81 -9.03 13.85
N TYR A 186 18.69 -10.16 13.17
CA TYR A 186 19.11 -11.49 13.65
C TYR A 186 20.45 -11.87 12.99
N PRO A 187 21.59 -11.89 13.75
CA PRO A 187 22.93 -12.06 13.17
C PRO A 187 23.13 -13.37 12.41
N ASP A 188 22.48 -14.45 12.86
CA ASP A 188 22.67 -15.80 12.32
C ASP A 188 21.53 -16.20 11.36
N LEU A 189 20.79 -15.22 10.79
CA LEU A 189 19.69 -15.53 9.87
C LEU A 189 20.22 -16.19 8.60
N ASP A 190 19.75 -17.41 8.31
CA ASP A 190 19.94 -18.04 7.00
C ASP A 190 18.76 -17.64 6.06
N PRO A 191 19.02 -16.82 5.03
CA PRO A 191 17.96 -16.43 4.09
C PRO A 191 17.33 -17.61 3.35
N LYS A 192 18.02 -18.74 3.22
CA LYS A 192 17.52 -19.95 2.55
C LYS A 192 16.49 -20.70 3.39
N ALA A 193 16.52 -20.52 4.71
CA ALA A 193 15.53 -21.08 5.63
C ALA A 193 14.28 -20.22 5.74
N CYS A 194 14.27 -19.02 5.12
CA CYS A 194 13.15 -18.08 5.19
C CYS A 194 12.22 -18.18 3.98
N ARG A 195 10.98 -17.79 4.18
CA ARG A 195 10.04 -17.54 3.09
C ARG A 195 10.35 -16.21 2.43
N MET A 196 10.59 -16.20 1.13
CA MET A 196 10.96 -15.01 0.37
C MET A 196 9.77 -14.46 -0.41
N TYR A 197 9.40 -13.21 -0.16
CA TYR A 197 8.34 -12.51 -0.86
C TYR A 197 8.77 -11.12 -1.30
N ALA A 198 8.23 -10.68 -2.44
CA ALA A 198 8.37 -9.31 -2.91
C ALA A 198 7.35 -8.41 -2.23
N PHE A 199 7.76 -7.25 -1.73
CA PHE A 199 6.85 -6.23 -1.24
C PHE A 199 5.97 -5.69 -2.37
N ALA A 200 4.68 -5.57 -2.11
CA ALA A 200 3.68 -5.20 -3.12
C ALA A 200 3.34 -3.69 -3.16
N GLY A 201 3.93 -2.87 -2.29
CA GLY A 201 3.67 -1.44 -2.26
C GLY A 201 2.34 -1.05 -1.60
N ILE A 202 1.71 -1.99 -0.90
CA ILE A 202 0.51 -1.77 -0.07
C ILE A 202 0.82 -2.32 1.32
N HIS A 203 0.58 -1.53 2.35
CA HIS A 203 0.80 -1.94 3.73
C HIS A 203 -0.10 -1.17 4.69
N ALA A 204 -0.31 -1.71 5.89
CA ALA A 204 -1.00 -1.02 6.97
C ALA A 204 -0.08 -0.91 8.18
N LEU A 205 -0.12 0.25 8.83
CA LEU A 205 0.75 0.60 9.96
C LEU A 205 -0.10 1.01 11.15
N SER A 206 0.13 0.39 12.31
CA SER A 206 -0.48 0.82 13.56
C SER A 206 -0.02 2.22 13.97
N PRO A 207 -0.90 3.10 14.49
CA PRO A 207 -0.52 4.44 14.97
C PRO A 207 0.61 4.41 16.01
N ARG A 208 0.71 3.34 16.80
CA ARG A 208 1.77 3.18 17.81
C ARG A 208 3.18 3.09 17.24
N MET A 209 3.32 2.81 15.94
CA MET A 209 4.61 2.78 15.26
C MET A 209 5.12 4.17 14.86
N ILE A 210 4.22 5.16 14.72
CA ILE A 210 4.58 6.52 14.26
C ILE A 210 5.60 7.20 15.19
N PRO A 211 5.46 7.18 16.53
CA PRO A 211 6.44 7.80 17.42
C PRO A 211 7.85 7.22 17.29
N LEU A 212 7.99 5.95 16.90
CA LEU A 212 9.29 5.30 16.71
C LEU A 212 10.07 5.92 15.54
N MET A 213 9.37 6.48 14.56
CA MET A 213 9.99 7.15 13.41
C MET A 213 10.75 8.43 13.79
N ASN A 214 10.54 8.99 14.99
CA ASN A 214 11.28 10.15 15.48
C ASN A 214 12.78 9.85 15.70
N GLN A 215 13.15 8.58 15.82
CA GLN A 215 14.54 8.14 15.94
C GLN A 215 15.26 8.06 14.58
N PHE A 216 14.52 8.20 13.48
CA PHE A 216 15.04 8.15 12.12
C PHE A 216 15.29 9.58 11.59
N PRO A 217 16.22 9.75 10.63
CA PRO A 217 16.39 11.02 9.93
C PRO A 217 15.09 11.42 9.22
N ASP A 218 15.03 12.62 8.64
CA ASP A 218 13.83 13.04 7.93
C ASP A 218 13.62 12.28 6.60
N ARG A 219 14.69 11.77 6.02
CA ARG A 219 14.66 10.98 4.79
C ARG A 219 15.13 9.55 5.06
N PHE A 220 14.21 8.57 4.91
CA PHE A 220 14.52 7.15 5.07
C PHE A 220 13.47 6.27 4.37
N SER A 221 13.90 5.01 4.09
CA SER A 221 13.00 3.99 3.53
C SER A 221 12.14 3.36 4.62
N ILE A 222 10.86 3.13 4.33
CA ILE A 222 9.98 2.38 5.24
C ILE A 222 10.46 0.93 5.46
N ILE A 223 11.15 0.35 4.49
CA ILE A 223 11.72 -1.00 4.64
C ILE A 223 12.83 -1.00 5.70
N ASP A 224 13.70 0.01 5.71
CA ASP A 224 14.75 0.11 6.73
C ASP A 224 14.14 0.30 8.14
N PHE A 225 13.04 1.06 8.26
CA PHE A 225 12.29 1.17 9.50
C PHE A 225 11.73 -0.20 9.95
N TYR A 226 11.11 -0.95 9.06
CA TYR A 226 10.58 -2.27 9.40
C TYR A 226 11.69 -3.24 9.82
N LEU A 227 12.82 -3.25 9.14
CA LEU A 227 13.95 -4.10 9.48
C LEU A 227 14.59 -3.76 10.85
N GLN A 228 14.59 -2.48 11.23
CA GLN A 228 15.11 -2.08 12.55
C GLN A 228 14.13 -2.38 13.69
N THR A 229 12.84 -2.44 13.39
CA THR A 229 11.80 -2.63 14.42
C THR A 229 11.26 -4.07 14.50
N CYS A 230 11.47 -4.93 13.50
CA CYS A 230 10.85 -6.26 13.45
C CYS A 230 11.30 -7.23 14.55
N ALA A 231 12.44 -6.98 15.21
CA ALA A 231 12.86 -7.79 16.36
C ALA A 231 12.01 -7.54 17.62
N THR A 232 11.41 -6.35 17.75
CA THR A 232 10.65 -5.93 18.94
C THR A 232 9.18 -5.67 18.66
N HIS A 233 8.79 -5.55 17.38
CA HIS A 233 7.44 -5.26 16.94
C HIS A 233 6.98 -6.33 15.94
N ARG A 234 5.69 -6.62 15.98
CA ARG A 234 5.09 -7.66 15.13
C ARG A 234 4.77 -7.09 13.74
N ILE A 235 5.66 -7.35 12.79
CA ILE A 235 5.49 -6.97 11.38
C ILE A 235 5.22 -8.25 10.59
N GLU A 236 4.06 -8.31 9.92
CA GLU A 236 3.60 -9.52 9.23
C GLU A 236 3.47 -9.34 7.73
N GLY A 237 3.76 -10.41 6.99
CA GLY A 237 3.44 -10.53 5.58
C GLY A 237 2.04 -11.07 5.35
N PHE A 238 1.25 -10.39 4.53
CA PHE A 238 -0.03 -10.87 4.03
C PHE A 238 0.17 -11.38 2.60
N ALA A 239 0.29 -12.69 2.46
CA ALA A 239 0.35 -13.35 1.16
C ALA A 239 -1.06 -13.78 0.72
N LYS A 240 -1.39 -13.54 -0.55
CA LYS A 240 -2.65 -13.96 -1.18
C LYS A 240 -2.29 -14.83 -2.38
N ASP A 241 -2.75 -16.09 -2.41
CA ASP A 241 -2.35 -17.09 -3.42
C ASP A 241 -2.74 -16.68 -4.85
N ASP A 242 -3.92 -16.05 -5.01
CA ASP A 242 -4.44 -15.56 -6.28
C ASP A 242 -4.19 -14.03 -6.47
N LEU A 243 -3.18 -13.47 -5.81
CA LEU A 243 -2.84 -12.06 -5.94
C LEU A 243 -2.40 -11.74 -7.37
N GLN A 244 -3.20 -10.95 -8.03
CA GLN A 244 -2.85 -10.29 -9.28
C GLN A 244 -2.38 -8.88 -8.96
N LEU A 245 -1.18 -8.55 -9.40
CA LEU A 245 -0.55 -7.27 -9.11
C LEU A 245 0.25 -6.78 -10.31
N MET A 246 0.09 -5.49 -10.62
CA MET A 246 0.86 -4.81 -11.65
C MET A 246 1.40 -3.48 -11.11
N ASP A 247 2.69 -3.24 -11.31
CA ASP A 247 3.38 -1.97 -11.05
C ASP A 247 3.43 -1.17 -12.36
N ILE A 248 2.76 -0.03 -12.39
CA ILE A 248 2.77 0.91 -13.54
C ILE A 248 4.01 1.80 -13.46
N GLY A 249 5.17 1.17 -13.55
CA GLY A 249 6.45 1.86 -13.41
C GLY A 249 7.18 2.10 -14.72
N LYS A 250 6.73 1.54 -15.85
CA LYS A 250 7.38 1.62 -17.17
C LYS A 250 6.33 1.75 -18.28
N LEU A 251 6.74 2.24 -19.45
CA LEU A 251 5.85 2.37 -20.60
C LEU A 251 5.27 1.02 -21.06
N ASP A 252 6.08 -0.04 -21.02
CA ASP A 252 5.63 -1.39 -21.40
C ASP A 252 4.50 -1.89 -20.48
N THR A 253 4.60 -1.63 -19.16
CA THR A 253 3.56 -1.99 -18.21
C THR A 253 2.30 -1.14 -18.35
N LEU A 254 2.44 0.11 -18.80
CA LEU A 254 1.31 0.98 -19.09
C LEU A 254 0.45 0.41 -20.24
N ALA A 255 1.06 -0.07 -21.31
CA ALA A 255 0.35 -0.68 -22.44
C ALA A 255 -0.40 -1.97 -22.02
N GLN A 256 0.14 -2.73 -21.08
CA GLN A 256 -0.46 -3.97 -20.56
C GLN A 256 -1.52 -3.70 -19.47
N ALA A 257 -1.55 -2.50 -18.90
CA ALA A 257 -2.40 -2.19 -17.76
C ALA A 257 -3.89 -2.19 -18.09
N GLU A 258 -4.27 -1.82 -19.31
CA GLU A 258 -5.67 -1.88 -19.76
C GLU A 258 -6.16 -3.32 -19.83
N GLU A 259 -5.38 -4.25 -20.38
CA GLU A 259 -5.71 -5.67 -20.40
C GLU A 259 -5.77 -6.24 -18.97
N PHE A 260 -4.84 -5.83 -18.10
CA PHE A 260 -4.86 -6.22 -16.69
C PHE A 260 -6.14 -5.78 -15.99
N LEU A 261 -6.60 -4.55 -16.20
CA LEU A 261 -7.84 -4.02 -15.61
C LEU A 261 -9.08 -4.80 -16.05
N LEU A 262 -9.12 -5.30 -17.27
CA LEU A 262 -10.21 -6.15 -17.75
C LEU A 262 -10.22 -7.52 -17.06
N LYS A 263 -9.05 -8.05 -16.69
CA LYS A 263 -8.87 -9.35 -16.01
C LYS A 263 -9.14 -9.27 -14.51
N VAL A 264 -8.74 -8.16 -13.89
CA VAL A 264 -8.97 -7.90 -12.46
C VAL A 264 -10.41 -7.45 -12.28
N LYS A 265 -11.35 -8.39 -12.17
CA LYS A 265 -12.72 -8.05 -11.75
C LYS A 265 -12.66 -7.39 -10.39
N SER A 266 -13.18 -6.18 -10.29
CA SER A 266 -13.41 -5.50 -8.99
C SER A 266 -14.10 -6.47 -8.02
N PRO A 267 -13.68 -6.57 -6.75
CA PRO A 267 -14.19 -7.56 -5.79
C PRO A 267 -15.66 -7.39 -5.40
N SER A 268 -16.46 -6.63 -6.12
CA SER A 268 -17.84 -6.30 -5.74
C SER A 268 -18.83 -6.24 -6.90
N GLN A 269 -19.00 -7.37 -7.61
CA GLN A 269 -20.29 -7.65 -8.26
C GLN A 269 -20.61 -9.14 -8.10
N PRO A 270 -21.70 -9.52 -7.38
CA PRO A 270 -22.21 -10.88 -7.42
C PRO A 270 -22.60 -11.18 -8.85
N SER A 271 -22.22 -12.35 -9.35
CA SER A 271 -22.63 -12.85 -10.65
C SER A 271 -24.16 -12.78 -10.74
N PRO A 272 -24.77 -12.28 -11.84
CA PRO A 272 -26.18 -12.43 -12.03
C PRO A 272 -26.49 -13.93 -12.10
N SER A 273 -27.17 -14.46 -11.08
CA SER A 273 -27.71 -15.81 -11.09
C SER A 273 -28.58 -15.95 -12.30
N GLY A 274 -28.16 -16.74 -13.29
CA GLY A 274 -29.00 -17.15 -14.41
C GLY A 274 -30.26 -17.79 -13.86
N ARG A 275 -31.38 -17.17 -14.11
CA ARG A 275 -32.68 -17.85 -14.06
C ARG A 275 -32.82 -18.61 -15.38
N ALA A 276 -32.81 -19.91 -15.29
CA ALA A 276 -33.47 -20.78 -16.23
C ALA A 276 -34.93 -20.96 -15.79
#